data_dd1b5d40e533da680b487c807a3f02a5
#
_entry.id   dd1b5d40e533da680b487c807a3f02a5
#
_cell.length_a   1.000
_cell.length_b   1.000
_cell.length_c   1.000
_cell.angle_alpha   90.00
_cell.angle_beta   90.00
_cell.angle_gamma   90.00
#
_symmetry.space_group_name_H-M   'P 1'
#
loop_
_entity.id
_entity.type
_entity.pdbx_description
1 polymer ?
#
loop_
_entity_poly.entity_id
_entity_poly.type
_entity_poly.pdbx_seq_one_letter_code
_entity_poly.pdbx_strand_id
1 'polypeptide(L)'
;MFIEDRVVSNLAQFMVIIWFFVVLILTQSYTASLTSMLTVEQLKPTITDINELIKNGERVGYQKGSFVHEFLKWMKFDETKLVIYESPEGLDELFSNRSSDGGIAAAFEEIPYMKLFLAKYCSKYTAVQPTYKFDGFGFVSLSHVLVHKFSNFANWFLIL
;
A
#
# COMPACT_ATOMS: atom_id res chain seq x y z
N MET A 1 17.71 -48.63 -20.75
CA MET A 1 16.61 -49.47 -21.32
C MET A 1 15.53 -48.48 -21.74
N PHE A 2 15.60 -47.98 -22.98
CA PHE A 2 14.61 -47.05 -23.52
C PHE A 2 13.46 -47.94 -24.02
N ILE A 3 12.29 -47.81 -23.42
CA ILE A 3 11.05 -48.45 -23.89
C ILE A 3 10.60 -47.60 -25.07
N GLU A 4 10.84 -48.13 -26.26
CA GLU A 4 10.34 -47.59 -27.53
C GLU A 4 8.89 -48.08 -27.67
N ASP A 5 7.96 -47.38 -27.05
CA ASP A 5 6.53 -47.60 -27.25
C ASP A 5 6.16 -47.12 -28.66
N ARG A 6 6.18 -48.03 -29.63
CA ARG A 6 5.62 -47.80 -30.96
C ARG A 6 4.13 -47.58 -30.86
N VAL A 7 3.71 -46.35 -31.02
CA VAL A 7 2.28 -46.03 -31.23
C VAL A 7 1.88 -46.56 -32.59
N VAL A 8 1.26 -47.74 -32.60
CA VAL A 8 1.06 -48.57 -33.81
C VAL A 8 -0.23 -48.21 -34.59
N SER A 9 -1.03 -47.26 -34.12
CA SER A 9 -2.29 -46.87 -34.75
C SER A 9 -2.30 -45.37 -35.09
N ASN A 10 -2.72 -45.03 -36.34
CA ASN A 10 -2.86 -43.61 -36.76
C ASN A 10 -3.82 -42.84 -35.83
N LEU A 11 -4.83 -43.51 -35.28
CA LEU A 11 -5.74 -42.90 -34.31
C LEU A 11 -5.04 -42.56 -32.98
N ALA A 12 -4.18 -43.47 -32.51
CA ALA A 12 -3.39 -43.22 -31.31
C ALA A 12 -2.39 -42.06 -31.48
N GLN A 13 -1.77 -41.97 -32.64
CA GLN A 13 -0.90 -40.81 -32.97
C GLN A 13 -1.67 -39.48 -32.94
N PHE A 14 -2.86 -39.46 -33.51
CA PHE A 14 -3.72 -38.30 -33.51
C PHE A 14 -4.13 -37.87 -32.09
N MET A 15 -4.48 -38.83 -31.25
CA MET A 15 -4.80 -38.57 -29.83
C MET A 15 -3.59 -38.01 -29.05
N VAL A 16 -2.38 -38.52 -29.31
CA VAL A 16 -1.14 -38.01 -28.69
C VAL A 16 -0.86 -36.55 -29.14
N ILE A 17 -1.09 -36.25 -30.41
CA ILE A 17 -0.90 -34.85 -30.91
C ILE A 17 -1.87 -33.91 -30.20
N ILE A 18 -3.14 -34.25 -30.06
CA ILE A 18 -4.12 -33.45 -29.34
C ILE A 18 -3.68 -33.26 -27.89
N TRP A 19 -3.26 -34.36 -27.24
CA TRP A 19 -2.75 -34.30 -25.87
C TRP A 19 -1.54 -33.35 -25.73
N PHE A 20 -0.62 -33.41 -26.67
CA PHE A 20 0.51 -32.48 -26.70
C PHE A 20 0.06 -31.02 -26.79
N PHE A 21 -0.91 -30.71 -27.63
CA PHE A 21 -1.46 -29.35 -27.72
C PHE A 21 -2.09 -28.87 -26.39
N VAL A 22 -2.85 -29.73 -25.73
CA VAL A 22 -3.48 -29.44 -24.45
C VAL A 22 -2.40 -29.15 -23.39
N VAL A 23 -1.39 -30.01 -23.27
CA VAL A 23 -0.29 -29.84 -22.33
C VAL A 23 0.50 -28.56 -22.63
N LEU A 24 0.74 -28.27 -23.90
CA LEU A 24 1.45 -27.06 -24.31
C LEU A 24 0.67 -25.79 -23.93
N ILE A 25 -0.62 -25.74 -24.19
CA ILE A 25 -1.48 -24.59 -23.82
C ILE A 25 -1.49 -24.40 -22.30
N LEU A 26 -1.66 -25.47 -21.54
CA LEU A 26 -1.67 -25.41 -20.07
C LEU A 26 -0.32 -24.92 -19.52
N THR A 27 0.78 -25.45 -20.04
CA THR A 27 2.12 -25.07 -19.60
C THR A 27 2.40 -23.60 -19.92
N GLN A 28 2.06 -23.14 -21.14
CA GLN A 28 2.26 -21.74 -21.53
C GLN A 28 1.38 -20.79 -20.71
N SER A 29 0.13 -21.16 -20.49
CA SER A 29 -0.79 -20.36 -19.66
C SER A 29 -0.29 -20.23 -18.22
N TYR A 30 0.17 -21.34 -17.63
CA TYR A 30 0.74 -21.34 -16.29
C TYR A 30 2.02 -20.48 -16.22
N THR A 31 2.93 -20.66 -17.17
CA THR A 31 4.19 -19.89 -17.21
C THR A 31 3.92 -18.40 -17.41
N ALA A 32 3.01 -18.03 -18.29
CA ALA A 32 2.62 -16.64 -18.51
C ALA A 32 2.01 -16.01 -17.26
N SER A 33 1.11 -16.72 -16.58
CA SER A 33 0.52 -16.27 -15.32
C SER A 33 1.56 -16.08 -14.22
N LEU A 34 2.46 -17.06 -14.07
CA LEU A 34 3.54 -16.98 -13.08
C LEU A 34 4.50 -15.82 -13.38
N THR A 35 4.89 -15.65 -14.63
CA THR A 35 5.77 -14.54 -15.06
C THR A 35 5.09 -13.21 -14.82
N SER A 36 3.81 -13.07 -15.15
CA SER A 36 3.04 -11.85 -14.89
C SER A 36 3.01 -11.52 -13.39
N MET A 37 2.80 -12.52 -12.54
CA MET A 37 2.79 -12.32 -11.09
C MET A 37 4.15 -11.93 -10.52
N LEU A 38 5.24 -12.46 -11.08
CA LEU A 38 6.60 -12.14 -10.66
C LEU A 38 7.11 -10.80 -11.23
N THR A 39 6.59 -10.38 -12.39
CA THR A 39 7.04 -9.16 -13.07
C THR A 39 6.30 -7.91 -12.57
N VAL A 40 5.14 -8.08 -11.91
CA VAL A 40 4.49 -6.95 -11.23
C VAL A 40 5.43 -6.47 -10.14
N GLU A 41 6.07 -5.34 -10.38
CA GLU A 41 6.81 -4.62 -9.35
C GLU A 41 5.85 -4.30 -8.21
N GLN A 42 5.92 -5.07 -7.15
CA GLN A 42 5.25 -4.70 -5.92
C GLN A 42 5.94 -3.44 -5.41
N LEU A 43 5.16 -2.38 -5.25
CA LEU A 43 5.61 -1.18 -4.59
C LEU A 43 6.16 -1.57 -3.21
N LYS A 44 7.48 -1.65 -3.12
CA LYS A 44 8.14 -1.88 -1.84
C LYS A 44 8.30 -0.52 -1.19
N PRO A 45 7.73 -0.31 -0.01
CA PRO A 45 7.93 0.93 0.73
C PRO A 45 9.43 1.10 0.97
N THR A 46 9.94 2.27 0.65
CA THR A 46 11.35 2.62 0.86
C THR A 46 11.66 2.73 2.35
N ILE A 47 10.66 3.10 3.14
CA ILE A 47 10.76 3.27 4.59
C ILE A 47 9.65 2.47 5.23
N THR A 48 10.00 1.56 6.11
CA THR A 48 9.06 0.68 6.82
C THR A 48 8.95 1.01 8.31
N ASP A 49 9.90 1.79 8.84
CA ASP A 49 9.97 2.12 10.26
C ASP A 49 9.96 3.64 10.48
N ILE A 50 9.07 4.08 11.36
CA ILE A 50 8.96 5.48 11.78
C ILE A 50 10.25 5.98 12.43
N ASN A 51 10.95 5.12 13.17
CA ASN A 51 12.22 5.48 13.79
C ASN A 51 13.31 5.83 12.74
N GLU A 52 13.25 5.21 11.57
CA GLU A 52 14.12 5.56 10.46
C GLU A 52 13.82 6.98 9.92
N LEU A 53 12.54 7.35 9.78
CA LEU A 53 12.13 8.69 9.38
C LEU A 53 12.68 9.76 10.33
N ILE A 54 12.53 9.51 11.64
CA ILE A 54 13.03 10.43 12.67
C ILE A 54 14.55 10.53 12.63
N LYS A 55 15.23 9.38 12.55
CA LYS A 55 16.71 9.31 12.56
C LYS A 55 17.33 9.96 11.33
N ASN A 56 16.70 9.77 10.17
CA ASN A 56 17.17 10.34 8.91
C ASN A 56 16.79 11.82 8.76
N GLY A 57 15.93 12.35 9.64
CA GLY A 57 15.44 13.72 9.57
C GLY A 57 14.63 14.00 8.30
N GLU A 58 13.90 13.02 7.83
CA GLU A 58 13.06 13.14 6.65
C GLU A 58 11.86 14.06 6.89
N ARG A 59 11.38 14.68 5.82
CA ARG A 59 10.17 15.53 5.88
C ARG A 59 8.92 14.67 5.82
N VAL A 60 7.96 14.99 6.67
CA VAL A 60 6.72 14.24 6.84
C VAL A 60 5.53 15.15 6.65
N GLY A 61 4.56 14.70 5.83
CA GLY A 61 3.31 15.41 5.57
C GLY A 61 2.21 15.06 6.58
N TYR A 62 1.35 16.04 6.85
CA TYR A 62 0.12 15.83 7.62
C TYR A 62 -0.99 16.78 7.14
N GLN A 63 -2.25 16.35 7.28
CA GLN A 63 -3.39 17.15 6.84
C GLN A 63 -3.63 18.33 7.77
N LYS A 64 -3.95 19.49 7.20
CA LYS A 64 -4.32 20.70 7.95
C LYS A 64 -5.55 20.46 8.82
N GLY A 65 -5.47 20.85 10.08
CA GLY A 65 -6.55 20.71 11.05
C GLY A 65 -6.72 19.31 11.64
N SER A 66 -5.87 18.37 11.27
CA SER A 66 -5.80 17.03 11.87
C SER A 66 -5.04 17.09 13.21
N PHE A 67 -5.43 16.26 14.16
CA PHE A 67 -4.69 16.09 15.43
C PHE A 67 -3.32 15.40 15.25
N VAL A 68 -3.02 14.95 14.03
CA VAL A 68 -1.74 14.32 13.68
C VAL A 68 -0.56 15.22 14.01
N HIS A 69 -0.72 16.54 13.91
CA HIS A 69 0.33 17.50 14.27
C HIS A 69 0.81 17.31 15.72
N GLU A 70 -0.12 17.30 16.68
CA GLU A 70 0.23 17.12 18.10
C GLU A 70 0.80 15.73 18.36
N PHE A 71 0.31 14.74 17.64
CA PHE A 71 0.82 13.38 17.70
C PHE A 71 2.26 13.27 17.21
N LEU A 72 2.61 13.89 16.07
CA LEU A 72 3.97 13.92 15.55
C LEU A 72 4.93 14.64 16.48
N LYS A 73 4.48 15.72 17.13
CA LYS A 73 5.25 16.40 18.20
C LYS A 73 5.51 15.47 19.38
N TRP A 74 4.49 14.74 19.82
CA TRP A 74 4.65 13.77 20.90
C TRP A 74 5.66 12.66 20.53
N MET A 75 5.72 12.26 19.26
CA MET A 75 6.69 11.32 18.71
C MET A 75 8.09 11.93 18.55
N LYS A 76 8.30 13.18 18.90
CA LYS A 76 9.58 13.92 18.79
C LYS A 76 10.05 14.14 17.34
N PHE A 77 9.12 14.30 16.41
CA PHE A 77 9.47 14.83 15.09
C PHE A 77 9.85 16.32 15.22
N ASP A 78 10.84 16.72 14.42
CA ASP A 78 11.25 18.12 14.33
C ASP A 78 10.16 18.93 13.60
N GLU A 79 9.65 19.99 14.23
CA GLU A 79 8.61 20.85 13.65
C GLU A 79 9.01 21.44 12.30
N THR A 80 10.30 21.69 12.08
CA THR A 80 10.82 22.21 10.81
C THR A 80 10.70 21.23 9.66
N LYS A 81 10.48 19.94 9.95
CA LYS A 81 10.33 18.86 8.99
C LYS A 81 8.88 18.49 8.73
N LEU A 82 7.95 19.09 9.44
CA LEU A 82 6.52 18.86 9.28
C LEU A 82 5.95 19.73 8.17
N VAL A 83 5.32 19.14 7.17
CA VAL A 83 4.75 19.81 6.01
C VAL A 83 3.23 19.65 6.01
N ILE A 84 2.52 20.77 5.88
CA ILE A 84 1.06 20.80 5.86
C ILE A 84 0.57 20.66 4.43
N TYR A 85 -0.46 19.85 4.23
CA TYR A 85 -1.23 19.84 2.98
C TYR A 85 -2.73 19.93 3.27
N GLU A 86 -3.50 20.36 2.27
CA GLU A 86 -4.95 20.62 2.40
C GLU A 86 -5.78 19.69 1.52
N SER A 87 -5.19 19.11 0.48
CA SER A 87 -5.91 18.31 -0.52
C SER A 87 -5.12 17.07 -0.94
N PRO A 88 -5.79 16.01 -1.42
CA PRO A 88 -5.13 14.84 -1.97
C PRO A 88 -4.19 15.14 -3.15
N GLU A 89 -4.54 16.16 -3.95
CA GLU A 89 -3.71 16.62 -5.07
C GLU A 89 -2.42 17.27 -4.57
N GLY A 90 -2.52 18.11 -3.54
CA GLY A 90 -1.35 18.70 -2.88
C GLY A 90 -0.44 17.65 -2.26
N LEU A 91 -1.01 16.56 -1.74
CA LEU A 91 -0.24 15.44 -1.23
C LEU A 91 0.52 14.71 -2.36
N ASP A 92 -0.11 14.46 -3.51
CA ASP A 92 0.55 13.85 -4.69
C ASP A 92 1.70 14.73 -5.22
N GLU A 93 1.53 16.05 -5.19
CA GLU A 93 2.57 17.01 -5.58
C GLU A 93 3.76 16.96 -4.60
N LEU A 94 3.50 16.95 -3.30
CA LEU A 94 4.55 16.85 -2.27
C LEU A 94 5.33 15.54 -2.37
N PHE A 95 4.69 14.43 -2.66
CA PHE A 95 5.38 13.16 -2.90
C PHE A 95 6.15 13.13 -4.22
N SER A 96 5.70 13.86 -5.23
CA SER A 96 6.35 13.92 -6.54
C SER A 96 7.64 14.76 -6.50
N ASN A 97 7.72 15.70 -5.57
CA ASN A 97 8.92 16.50 -5.32
C ASN A 97 9.94 15.70 -4.50
N ARG A 98 11.23 15.95 -4.74
CA ARG A 98 12.26 15.37 -3.88
C ARG A 98 12.24 16.01 -2.49
N SER A 99 12.64 15.23 -1.49
CA SER A 99 12.77 15.73 -0.10
C SER A 99 13.69 16.95 0.01
N SER A 100 14.70 17.07 -0.87
CA SER A 100 15.57 18.25 -1.00
C SER A 100 14.85 19.50 -1.50
N ASP A 101 13.83 19.35 -2.34
CA ASP A 101 13.13 20.42 -3.04
C ASP A 101 11.77 20.77 -2.41
N GLY A 102 11.63 20.48 -1.13
CA GLY A 102 10.38 20.76 -0.41
C GLY A 102 9.38 19.61 -0.37
N GLY A 103 9.71 18.47 -0.98
CA GLY A 103 8.89 17.26 -0.94
C GLY A 103 8.91 16.54 0.41
N ILE A 104 8.14 15.48 0.51
CA ILE A 104 8.00 14.64 1.71
C ILE A 104 8.38 13.20 1.41
N ALA A 105 8.91 12.51 2.40
CA ALA A 105 9.22 11.08 2.31
C ALA A 105 8.03 10.20 2.72
N ALA A 106 7.19 10.69 3.63
CA ALA A 106 6.04 9.98 4.14
C ALA A 106 4.93 10.96 4.56
N ALA A 107 3.69 10.50 4.63
CA ALA A 107 2.59 11.26 5.18
C ALA A 107 1.84 10.44 6.24
N PHE A 108 1.47 11.10 7.33
CA PHE A 108 0.60 10.55 8.35
C PHE A 108 -0.83 11.00 8.11
N GLU A 109 -1.74 10.05 7.99
CA GLU A 109 -3.12 10.31 7.63
C GLU A 109 -4.07 9.39 8.37
N GLU A 110 -5.30 9.84 8.55
CA GLU A 110 -6.37 9.02 9.08
C GLU A 110 -6.82 7.98 8.06
N ILE A 111 -7.19 6.77 8.52
CA ILE A 111 -7.56 5.65 7.65
C ILE A 111 -8.58 6.01 6.56
N PRO A 112 -9.68 6.73 6.85
CA PRO A 112 -10.66 7.04 5.81
C PRO A 112 -10.07 7.86 4.67
N TYR A 113 -9.29 8.88 5.01
CA TYR A 113 -8.65 9.77 4.03
C TYR A 113 -7.52 9.06 3.27
N MET A 114 -6.71 8.25 3.98
CA MET A 114 -5.69 7.41 3.37
C MET A 114 -6.29 6.43 2.34
N LYS A 115 -7.40 5.75 2.68
CA LYS A 115 -8.08 4.86 1.74
C LYS A 115 -8.60 5.59 0.51
N LEU A 116 -9.10 6.81 0.68
CA LEU A 116 -9.56 7.65 -0.41
C LEU A 116 -8.40 8.06 -1.33
N PHE A 117 -7.29 8.47 -0.74
CA PHE A 117 -6.07 8.81 -1.46
C PHE A 117 -5.52 7.61 -2.25
N LEU A 118 -5.38 6.45 -1.60
CA LEU A 118 -4.89 5.23 -2.25
C LEU A 118 -5.85 4.72 -3.33
N ALA A 119 -7.17 4.89 -3.18
CA ALA A 119 -8.12 4.54 -4.23
C ALA A 119 -7.92 5.40 -5.49
N LYS A 120 -7.52 6.67 -5.32
CA LYS A 120 -7.24 7.58 -6.43
C LYS A 120 -5.88 7.34 -7.08
N TYR A 121 -4.88 6.99 -6.30
CA TYR A 121 -3.47 6.86 -6.71
C TYR A 121 -2.89 5.45 -6.45
N CYS A 122 -3.68 4.41 -6.64
CA CYS A 122 -3.38 3.02 -6.24
C CYS A 122 -2.11 2.41 -6.86
N SER A 123 -1.60 2.97 -7.97
CA SER A 123 -0.39 2.49 -8.64
C SER A 123 0.89 3.21 -8.21
N LYS A 124 0.77 4.33 -7.49
CA LYS A 124 1.92 5.16 -7.11
C LYS A 124 2.36 4.96 -5.67
N TYR A 125 1.42 4.76 -4.76
CA TYR A 125 1.64 4.81 -3.31
C TYR A 125 1.17 3.56 -2.61
N THR A 126 1.80 3.26 -1.49
CA THR A 126 1.41 2.15 -0.63
C THR A 126 1.27 2.62 0.81
N ALA A 127 0.42 1.95 1.57
CA ALA A 127 0.30 2.21 3.00
C ALA A 127 1.13 1.21 3.79
N VAL A 128 1.86 1.72 4.76
CA VAL A 128 2.55 0.90 5.76
C VAL A 128 1.70 0.83 7.00
N GLN A 129 1.52 -0.36 7.53
CA GLN A 129 0.70 -0.56 8.74
C GLN A 129 1.31 0.17 9.93
N PRO A 130 0.50 0.89 10.71
CA PRO A 130 0.99 1.63 11.85
C PRO A 130 1.36 0.70 13.00
N THR A 131 2.35 1.12 13.72
CA THR A 131 2.70 0.56 15.02
C THR A 131 1.77 1.10 16.13
N TYR A 132 1.01 2.16 15.85
CA TYR A 132 0.22 2.89 16.86
C TYR A 132 -1.28 2.76 16.61
N LYS A 133 -2.00 2.40 17.66
CA LYS A 133 -3.47 2.35 17.68
C LYS A 133 -3.97 3.42 18.61
N PHE A 134 -4.92 4.24 18.15
CA PHE A 134 -5.60 5.23 18.94
C PHE A 134 -7.08 4.91 19.04
N ASP A 135 -7.73 5.48 20.05
CA ASP A 135 -9.19 5.45 20.19
C ASP A 135 -9.83 6.20 19.00
N GLY A 136 -10.99 5.70 18.55
CA GLY A 136 -11.67 6.24 17.38
C GLY A 136 -12.33 7.59 17.59
N PHE A 137 -13.01 8.08 16.55
CA PHE A 137 -13.79 9.30 16.59
C PHE A 137 -14.99 9.16 17.51
N GLY A 138 -15.26 10.19 18.31
CA GLY A 138 -16.45 10.34 19.13
C GLY A 138 -17.31 11.50 18.65
N PHE A 139 -18.63 11.40 18.85
CA PHE A 139 -19.54 12.52 18.64
C PHE A 139 -19.64 13.33 19.93
N VAL A 140 -19.48 14.66 19.83
CA VAL A 140 -19.73 15.58 20.91
C VAL A 140 -21.17 16.07 20.80
N SER A 141 -22.02 15.79 21.80
CA SER A 141 -23.37 16.30 21.87
C SER A 141 -23.48 17.38 22.96
N LEU A 142 -24.22 18.42 22.68
CA LEU A 142 -24.44 19.57 23.59
C LEU A 142 -25.41 19.28 24.74
N SER A 143 -26.11 18.17 24.72
CA SER A 143 -27.06 17.77 25.77
C SER A 143 -26.58 16.53 26.50
N HIS A 144 -26.89 16.45 27.81
CA HIS A 144 -26.55 15.41 28.77
C HIS A 144 -26.94 13.96 28.41
N VAL A 145 -26.79 13.55 27.15
CA VAL A 145 -27.10 12.20 26.71
C VAL A 145 -25.79 11.40 26.59
N LEU A 146 -25.82 10.27 27.27
CA LEU A 146 -24.83 9.19 27.28
C LEU A 146 -24.00 9.14 26.00
N VAL A 147 -22.72 9.42 26.17
CA VAL A 147 -21.72 9.17 25.16
C VAL A 147 -21.62 7.66 24.94
N HIS A 148 -22.33 7.13 23.96
CA HIS A 148 -22.03 5.80 23.46
C HIS A 148 -20.64 5.86 22.82
N LYS A 149 -19.68 5.35 23.55
CA LYS A 149 -18.32 5.14 23.09
C LYS A 149 -18.36 4.14 21.95
N PHE A 150 -18.51 4.63 20.72
CA PHE A 150 -18.25 3.82 19.54
C PHE A 150 -16.75 3.61 19.47
N SER A 151 -16.27 2.53 20.06
CA SER A 151 -14.90 2.07 19.93
C SER A 151 -14.72 1.43 18.54
N ASN A 152 -14.76 2.24 17.51
CA ASN A 152 -14.20 1.85 16.23
C ASN A 152 -12.74 2.28 16.25
N PHE A 153 -11.86 1.29 16.39
CA PHE A 153 -10.43 1.44 16.38
C PHE A 153 -10.00 2.22 15.14
N ALA A 154 -9.67 3.49 15.30
CA ALA A 154 -8.98 4.24 14.27
C ALA A 154 -7.54 3.75 14.25
N ASN A 155 -7.23 2.92 13.28
CA ASN A 155 -5.85 2.58 12.96
C ASN A 155 -5.29 3.70 12.07
N TRP A 156 -4.12 4.22 12.41
CA TRP A 156 -3.38 5.17 11.59
C TRP A 156 -2.49 4.42 10.63
N PHE A 157 -2.41 4.91 9.41
CA PHE A 157 -1.48 4.38 8.43
C PHE A 157 -0.52 5.47 7.96
N LEU A 158 0.70 5.07 7.71
CA LEU A 158 1.70 5.86 7.05
C LEU A 158 1.58 5.64 5.54
N ILE A 159 1.48 6.70 4.75
CA ILE A 159 1.50 6.67 3.29
C ILE A 159 2.91 7.00 2.83
N LEU A 160 3.45 6.13 1.98
CA LEU A 160 4.79 6.24 1.40
C LEU A 160 4.74 6.30 -0.12
#